data_c9efd269ac9d1e00c293a60759fe9d81
#
_entry.id   c9efd269ac9d1e00c293a60759fe9d81
#
_cell.length_a   1.000
_cell.length_b   1.000
_cell.length_c   1.000
_cell.angle_alpha   90.00
_cell.angle_beta   90.00
_cell.angle_gamma   90.00
#
_symmetry.space_group_name_H-M   'P 1'
#
loop_
_entity.id
_entity.type
_entity.pdbx_description
1 polymer ?
#
loop_
_entity_poly.entity_id
_entity_poly.type
_entity_poly.pdbx_seq_one_letter_code
_entity_poly.pdbx_strand_id
1 'polypeptide(L)'
;MNGFFVAAEFALVKIRSSRLETLLQEGNTRAKYAKKLTDHLDASLSVTQLGITLASLGLGWVGEPAVAALLVPVVQFFGFGEDFAHSIALVVGFSLITAMHIILGELAPKSMAIQKAETVTLNISIPMLIFHKIMWPAVWILNHVANWVIIRLGFEVASEGEEAHSEEEIRLLMEESHKHGYIDKTELTFVDNVFDLSNLTVREIMIPRTDMICLCLEDSFEIGRAHV
;
A
#
# COMPACT_ATOMS: atom_id res chain seq x y z
N MET A 1 2.73 -4.90 -21.80
CA MET A 1 2.50 -3.61 -21.12
C MET A 1 1.65 -3.78 -19.87
N ASN A 2 0.53 -4.50 -19.89
CA ASN A 2 -0.32 -4.69 -18.72
C ASN A 2 0.47 -5.19 -17.49
N GLY A 3 1.24 -6.26 -17.64
CA GLY A 3 2.05 -6.82 -16.55
C GLY A 3 3.05 -5.85 -15.91
N PHE A 4 3.50 -4.82 -16.63
CA PHE A 4 4.33 -3.76 -16.05
C PHE A 4 3.55 -2.93 -15.04
N PHE A 5 2.34 -2.49 -15.38
CA PHE A 5 1.51 -1.68 -14.48
C PHE A 5 0.99 -2.50 -13.29
N VAL A 6 0.60 -3.77 -13.52
CA VAL A 6 0.21 -4.68 -12.43
C VAL A 6 1.38 -4.93 -11.47
N ALA A 7 2.58 -5.17 -12.00
CA ALA A 7 3.76 -5.31 -11.14
C ALA A 7 4.08 -4.02 -10.39
N ALA A 8 3.89 -2.86 -11.02
CA ALA A 8 4.08 -1.56 -10.38
C ALA A 8 3.11 -1.36 -9.22
N GLU A 9 1.83 -1.59 -9.43
CA GLU A 9 0.78 -1.46 -8.42
C GLU A 9 1.10 -2.30 -7.19
N PHE A 10 1.29 -3.61 -7.37
CA PHE A 10 1.53 -4.52 -6.25
C PHE A 10 2.87 -4.31 -5.56
N ALA A 11 3.91 -3.90 -6.29
CA ALA A 11 5.20 -3.60 -5.69
C ALA A 11 5.18 -2.33 -4.85
N LEU A 12 4.50 -1.26 -5.31
CA LEU A 12 4.35 -0.01 -4.57
C LEU A 12 3.54 -0.19 -3.28
N VAL A 13 2.49 -0.99 -3.30
CA VAL A 13 1.69 -1.31 -2.10
C VAL A 13 2.46 -2.19 -1.12
N LYS A 14 3.28 -3.13 -1.63
CA LYS A 14 3.96 -4.13 -0.78
C LYS A 14 5.26 -3.63 -0.16
N ILE A 15 5.92 -2.64 -0.75
CA ILE A 15 7.20 -2.15 -0.23
C ILE A 15 6.99 -1.39 1.09
N ARG A 16 7.88 -1.64 2.06
CA ARG A 16 7.84 -0.93 3.36
C ARG A 16 8.56 0.42 3.25
N SER A 17 7.96 1.47 3.75
CA SER A 17 8.55 2.82 3.77
C SER A 17 9.91 2.83 4.51
N SER A 18 10.01 2.09 5.62
CA SER A 18 11.27 1.96 6.37
C SER A 18 12.41 1.38 5.53
N ARG A 19 12.11 0.42 4.63
CA ARG A 19 13.12 -0.16 3.75
C ARG A 19 13.58 0.83 2.69
N LEU A 20 12.67 1.64 2.15
CA LEU A 20 13.04 2.72 1.22
C LEU A 20 13.93 3.77 1.88
N GLU A 21 13.67 4.11 3.13
CA GLU A 21 14.51 5.03 3.89
C GLU A 21 15.92 4.49 4.11
N THR A 22 16.06 3.21 4.45
CA THR A 22 17.37 2.55 4.55
C THR A 22 18.14 2.64 3.22
N LEU A 23 17.48 2.32 2.10
CA LEU A 23 18.09 2.39 0.78
C LEU A 23 18.48 3.81 0.37
N LEU A 24 17.75 4.82 0.83
CA LEU A 24 18.11 6.24 0.63
C LEU A 24 19.37 6.61 1.41
N GLN A 25 19.49 6.14 2.67
CA GLN A 25 20.70 6.34 3.48
C GLN A 25 21.92 5.62 2.89
N GLU A 26 21.72 4.47 2.25
CA GLU A 26 22.74 3.74 1.49
C GLU A 26 23.15 4.44 0.17
N GLY A 27 22.51 5.56 -0.18
CA GLY A 27 22.83 6.35 -1.38
C GLY A 27 22.20 5.82 -2.68
N ASN A 28 21.18 4.96 -2.61
CA ASN A 28 20.51 4.44 -3.79
C ASN A 28 19.65 5.50 -4.47
N THR A 29 20.06 5.96 -5.63
CA THR A 29 19.36 7.01 -6.39
C THR A 29 17.96 6.60 -6.84
N ARG A 30 17.72 5.29 -7.13
CA ARG A 30 16.40 4.79 -7.53
C ARG A 30 15.42 4.79 -6.35
N ALA A 31 15.90 4.62 -5.12
CA ALA A 31 15.06 4.70 -3.93
C ALA A 31 14.44 6.09 -3.76
N LYS A 32 15.13 7.17 -4.17
CA LYS A 32 14.58 8.53 -4.18
C LYS A 32 13.35 8.66 -5.08
N TYR A 33 13.38 8.03 -6.25
CA TYR A 33 12.25 8.05 -7.18
C TYR A 33 11.13 7.11 -6.71
N ALA A 34 11.47 5.97 -6.13
CA ALA A 34 10.53 5.05 -5.52
C ALA A 34 9.79 5.71 -4.35
N LYS A 35 10.52 6.38 -3.45
CA LYS A 35 9.92 7.11 -2.32
C LYS A 35 8.93 8.17 -2.79
N LYS A 36 9.26 8.92 -3.83
CA LYS A 36 8.33 9.91 -4.40
C LYS A 36 7.00 9.30 -4.87
N LEU A 37 7.01 8.06 -5.36
CA LEU A 37 5.79 7.35 -5.76
C LEU A 37 5.01 6.84 -4.54
N THR A 38 5.70 6.38 -3.50
CA THR A 38 5.05 5.88 -2.28
C THR A 38 4.56 7.00 -1.36
N ASP A 39 5.19 8.17 -1.36
CA ASP A 39 4.73 9.36 -0.62
C ASP A 39 3.39 9.89 -1.17
N HIS A 40 3.05 9.56 -2.43
CA HIS A 40 1.77 9.87 -3.08
C HIS A 40 1.18 8.59 -3.65
N LEU A 41 0.94 7.61 -2.77
CA LEU A 41 0.58 6.24 -3.16
C LEU A 41 -0.69 6.22 -4.01
N ASP A 42 -1.74 6.92 -3.58
CA ASP A 42 -3.04 6.89 -4.24
C ASP A 42 -3.02 7.50 -5.63
N ALA A 43 -2.31 8.62 -5.79
CA ALA A 43 -2.08 9.20 -7.11
C ALA A 43 -1.29 8.21 -8.00
N SER A 44 -0.33 7.50 -7.42
CA SER A 44 0.45 6.48 -8.14
C SER A 44 -0.40 5.27 -8.50
N LEU A 45 -1.29 4.81 -7.62
CA LEU A 45 -2.24 3.72 -7.88
C LEU A 45 -3.27 4.10 -8.95
N SER A 46 -3.81 5.32 -8.91
CA SER A 46 -4.71 5.82 -9.97
C SER A 46 -4.04 5.80 -11.34
N VAL A 47 -2.76 6.15 -11.40
CA VAL A 47 -1.98 6.11 -12.64
C VAL A 47 -1.70 4.67 -13.10
N THR A 48 -1.38 3.74 -12.19
CA THR A 48 -1.20 2.32 -12.56
C THR A 48 -2.49 1.72 -13.07
N GLN A 49 -3.63 1.99 -12.42
CA GLN A 49 -4.95 1.52 -12.86
C GLN A 49 -5.32 2.06 -14.24
N LEU A 50 -5.05 3.35 -14.50
CA LEU A 50 -5.23 3.91 -15.85
C LEU A 50 -4.35 3.17 -16.87
N GLY A 51 -3.10 2.89 -16.53
CA GLY A 51 -2.18 2.13 -17.37
C GLY A 51 -2.66 0.69 -17.65
N ILE A 52 -3.16 0.00 -16.63
CA ILE A 52 -3.76 -1.35 -16.75
C ILE A 52 -4.98 -1.29 -17.69
N THR A 53 -5.87 -0.32 -17.48
CA THR A 53 -7.09 -0.17 -18.29
C THR A 53 -6.75 0.11 -19.75
N LEU A 54 -5.84 1.04 -20.03
CA LEU A 54 -5.42 1.37 -21.39
C LEU A 54 -4.75 0.18 -22.07
N ALA A 55 -3.89 -0.56 -21.35
CA ALA A 55 -3.23 -1.74 -21.89
C ALA A 55 -4.21 -2.89 -22.18
N SER A 56 -5.20 -3.09 -21.30
CA SER A 56 -6.22 -4.12 -21.46
C SER A 56 -7.18 -3.81 -22.62
N LEU A 57 -7.65 -2.56 -22.70
CA LEU A 57 -8.48 -2.10 -23.83
C LEU A 57 -7.74 -2.17 -25.16
N GLY A 58 -6.46 -1.76 -25.17
CA GLY A 58 -5.61 -1.86 -26.35
C GLY A 58 -5.38 -3.32 -26.79
N LEU A 59 -5.21 -4.23 -25.85
CA LEU A 59 -5.08 -5.66 -26.14
C LEU A 59 -6.39 -6.24 -26.72
N GLY A 60 -7.54 -5.89 -26.15
CA GLY A 60 -8.85 -6.31 -26.68
C GLY A 60 -9.08 -5.79 -28.09
N TRP A 61 -8.81 -4.50 -28.33
CA TRP A 61 -9.07 -3.87 -29.63
C TRP A 61 -8.19 -4.42 -30.76
N VAL A 62 -6.89 -4.63 -30.51
CA VAL A 62 -5.93 -5.05 -31.55
C VAL A 62 -5.69 -6.55 -31.50
N GLY A 63 -5.67 -7.16 -30.32
CA GLY A 63 -5.31 -8.56 -30.13
C GLY A 63 -6.37 -9.52 -30.64
N GLU A 64 -7.64 -9.26 -30.33
CA GLU A 64 -8.75 -10.14 -30.71
C GLU A 64 -8.88 -10.31 -32.23
N PRO A 65 -8.95 -9.24 -33.05
CA PRO A 65 -9.02 -9.41 -34.52
C PRO A 65 -7.75 -10.06 -35.10
N ALA A 66 -6.57 -9.77 -34.54
CA ALA A 66 -5.32 -10.33 -35.03
C ALA A 66 -5.26 -11.86 -34.81
N VAL A 67 -5.67 -12.34 -33.64
CA VAL A 67 -5.69 -13.78 -33.34
C VAL A 67 -6.81 -14.50 -34.11
N ALA A 68 -7.99 -13.88 -34.25
CA ALA A 68 -9.07 -14.42 -35.06
C ALA A 68 -8.60 -14.61 -36.51
N ALA A 69 -7.92 -13.60 -37.08
CA ALA A 69 -7.39 -13.69 -38.46
C ALA A 69 -6.35 -14.82 -38.63
N LEU A 70 -5.57 -15.13 -37.60
CA LEU A 70 -4.62 -16.25 -37.64
C LEU A 70 -5.30 -17.61 -37.49
N LEU A 71 -6.42 -17.69 -36.76
CA LEU A 71 -7.12 -18.94 -36.49
C LEU A 71 -8.10 -19.33 -37.60
N VAL A 72 -8.68 -18.38 -38.32
CA VAL A 72 -9.63 -18.67 -39.42
C VAL A 72 -9.07 -19.66 -40.47
N PRO A 73 -7.86 -19.50 -41.03
CA PRO A 73 -7.28 -20.46 -41.97
C PRO A 73 -7.10 -21.86 -41.36
N VAL A 74 -6.78 -21.93 -40.09
CA VAL A 74 -6.58 -23.20 -39.40
C VAL A 74 -7.91 -23.94 -39.25
N VAL A 75 -8.97 -23.23 -38.85
CA VAL A 75 -10.32 -23.82 -38.72
C VAL A 75 -10.88 -24.23 -40.05
N GLN A 76 -10.67 -23.46 -41.10
CA GLN A 76 -11.08 -23.80 -42.49
C GLN A 76 -10.38 -25.06 -43.01
N PHE A 77 -9.12 -25.29 -42.63
CA PHE A 77 -8.39 -26.51 -43.00
C PHE A 77 -9.07 -27.78 -42.49
N PHE A 78 -9.81 -27.72 -41.38
CA PHE A 78 -10.62 -28.83 -40.86
C PHE A 78 -11.98 -29.01 -41.56
N GLY A 79 -12.27 -28.27 -42.65
CA GLY A 79 -13.45 -28.43 -43.47
C GLY A 79 -14.70 -27.69 -42.99
N PHE A 80 -14.58 -26.75 -42.07
CA PHE A 80 -15.69 -25.92 -41.61
C PHE A 80 -15.97 -24.81 -42.64
N GLY A 81 -17.24 -24.52 -42.85
CA GLY A 81 -17.67 -23.40 -43.69
C GLY A 81 -17.20 -22.06 -43.15
N GLU A 82 -17.10 -21.06 -44.04
CA GLU A 82 -16.43 -19.77 -43.73
C GLU A 82 -17.07 -19.04 -42.54
N ASP A 83 -18.40 -18.95 -42.46
CA ASP A 83 -19.11 -18.29 -41.36
C ASP A 83 -18.89 -19.01 -40.00
N PHE A 84 -18.88 -20.34 -40.04
CA PHE A 84 -18.68 -21.16 -38.85
C PHE A 84 -17.23 -21.14 -38.39
N ALA A 85 -16.27 -21.15 -39.33
CA ALA A 85 -14.86 -21.00 -39.05
C ALA A 85 -14.55 -19.67 -38.41
N HIS A 86 -15.18 -18.57 -38.86
CA HIS A 86 -15.02 -17.25 -38.23
C HIS A 86 -15.52 -17.23 -36.78
N SER A 87 -16.70 -17.81 -36.54
CA SER A 87 -17.31 -17.84 -35.20
C SER A 87 -16.46 -18.66 -34.22
N ILE A 88 -15.96 -19.84 -34.64
CA ILE A 88 -15.04 -20.66 -33.81
C ILE A 88 -13.73 -19.92 -33.55
N ALA A 89 -13.11 -19.34 -34.59
CA ALA A 89 -11.86 -18.61 -34.45
C ALA A 89 -11.97 -17.43 -33.49
N LEU A 90 -13.11 -16.74 -33.48
CA LEU A 90 -13.40 -15.65 -32.57
C LEU A 90 -13.49 -16.14 -31.12
N VAL A 91 -14.29 -17.16 -30.82
CA VAL A 91 -14.46 -17.70 -29.47
C VAL A 91 -13.15 -18.30 -28.93
N VAL A 92 -12.46 -19.10 -29.73
CA VAL A 92 -11.18 -19.72 -29.34
C VAL A 92 -10.09 -18.65 -29.18
N GLY A 93 -10.02 -17.70 -30.13
CA GLY A 93 -9.07 -16.60 -30.08
C GLY A 93 -9.26 -15.71 -28.86
N PHE A 94 -10.49 -15.30 -28.57
CA PHE A 94 -10.85 -14.55 -27.39
C PHE A 94 -10.45 -15.30 -26.10
N SER A 95 -10.81 -16.59 -26.02
CA SER A 95 -10.48 -17.41 -24.84
C SER A 95 -8.95 -17.53 -24.62
N LEU A 96 -8.21 -17.72 -25.71
CA LEU A 96 -6.76 -17.84 -25.67
C LEU A 96 -6.10 -16.52 -25.23
N ILE A 97 -6.50 -15.39 -25.83
CA ILE A 97 -6.00 -14.07 -25.48
C ILE A 97 -6.32 -13.75 -24.03
N THR A 98 -7.56 -14.01 -23.60
CA THR A 98 -8.00 -13.77 -22.23
C THR A 98 -7.17 -14.61 -21.25
N ALA A 99 -6.96 -15.89 -21.50
CA ALA A 99 -6.13 -16.75 -20.66
C ALA A 99 -4.66 -16.26 -20.60
N MET A 100 -4.06 -15.92 -21.74
CA MET A 100 -2.70 -15.36 -21.81
C MET A 100 -2.61 -14.01 -21.09
N HIS A 101 -3.62 -13.15 -21.25
CA HIS A 101 -3.68 -11.86 -20.57
C HIS A 101 -3.75 -12.02 -19.06
N ILE A 102 -4.63 -12.87 -18.54
CA ILE A 102 -4.76 -13.14 -17.12
C ILE A 102 -3.45 -13.72 -16.57
N ILE A 103 -2.87 -14.72 -17.23
CA ILE A 103 -1.67 -15.40 -16.72
C ILE A 103 -0.44 -14.48 -16.78
N LEU A 104 -0.13 -13.95 -17.97
CA LEU A 104 1.11 -13.20 -18.22
C LEU A 104 0.97 -11.71 -17.95
N GLY A 105 -0.24 -11.18 -18.06
CA GLY A 105 -0.53 -9.76 -17.86
C GLY A 105 -0.91 -9.41 -16.42
N GLU A 106 -1.36 -10.39 -15.61
CA GLU A 106 -1.85 -10.13 -14.27
C GLU A 106 -1.26 -11.07 -13.20
N LEU A 107 -1.51 -12.38 -13.26
CA LEU A 107 -1.14 -13.31 -12.17
C LEU A 107 0.38 -13.44 -11.97
N ALA A 108 1.12 -13.63 -13.04
CA ALA A 108 2.58 -13.78 -12.97
C ALA A 108 3.29 -12.48 -12.52
N PRO A 109 2.99 -11.29 -13.10
CA PRO A 109 3.55 -10.02 -12.66
C PRO A 109 3.20 -9.68 -11.20
N LYS A 110 1.96 -9.91 -10.77
CA LYS A 110 1.51 -9.75 -9.39
C LYS A 110 2.31 -10.61 -8.42
N SER A 111 2.43 -11.90 -8.71
CA SER A 111 3.18 -12.83 -7.87
C SER A 111 4.67 -12.46 -7.75
N MET A 112 5.27 -12.03 -8.87
CA MET A 112 6.66 -11.56 -8.90
C MET A 112 6.83 -10.27 -8.09
N ALA A 113 5.92 -9.33 -8.21
CA ALA A 113 5.95 -8.06 -7.49
C ALA A 113 5.82 -8.25 -5.97
N ILE A 114 4.96 -9.17 -5.53
CA ILE A 114 4.81 -9.49 -4.10
C ILE A 114 6.08 -10.15 -3.54
N GLN A 115 6.69 -11.07 -4.28
CA GLN A 115 7.88 -11.79 -3.83
C GLN A 115 9.15 -10.93 -3.81
N LYS A 116 9.28 -10.00 -4.77
CA LYS A 116 10.48 -9.16 -4.96
C LYS A 116 10.11 -7.67 -5.02
N ALA A 117 9.28 -7.21 -4.08
CA ALA A 117 8.74 -5.85 -4.09
C ALA A 117 9.81 -4.77 -4.18
N GLU A 118 10.91 -4.89 -3.43
CA GLU A 118 12.02 -3.94 -3.44
C GLU A 118 12.64 -3.81 -4.85
N THR A 119 13.06 -4.93 -5.43
CA THR A 119 13.71 -4.95 -6.75
C THR A 119 12.79 -4.42 -7.85
N VAL A 120 11.52 -4.82 -7.80
CA VAL A 120 10.52 -4.38 -8.77
C VAL A 120 10.28 -2.88 -8.62
N THR A 121 10.01 -2.39 -7.40
CA THR A 121 9.78 -0.95 -7.13
C THR A 121 10.93 -0.08 -7.61
N LEU A 122 12.18 -0.47 -7.31
CA LEU A 122 13.35 0.30 -7.75
C LEU A 122 13.49 0.34 -9.28
N ASN A 123 13.15 -0.75 -9.97
CA ASN A 123 13.27 -0.82 -11.43
C ASN A 123 12.14 -0.07 -12.15
N ILE A 124 10.92 -0.06 -11.60
CA ILE A 124 9.78 0.60 -12.20
C ILE A 124 9.70 2.09 -11.87
N SER A 125 10.41 2.55 -10.83
CA SER A 125 10.26 3.91 -10.28
C SER A 125 10.44 5.02 -11.33
N ILE A 126 11.46 4.92 -12.17
CA ILE A 126 11.73 5.94 -13.18
C ILE A 126 10.70 5.91 -14.32
N PRO A 127 10.44 4.77 -15.01
CA PRO A 127 9.45 4.74 -16.07
C PRO A 127 8.05 5.07 -15.57
N MET A 128 7.72 4.69 -14.32
CA MET A 128 6.44 5.01 -13.72
C MET A 128 6.28 6.51 -13.45
N LEU A 129 7.31 7.21 -12.98
CA LEU A 129 7.28 8.66 -12.82
C LEU A 129 7.11 9.40 -14.14
N ILE A 130 7.74 8.91 -15.21
CA ILE A 130 7.57 9.48 -16.55
C ILE A 130 6.12 9.32 -17.00
N PHE A 131 5.57 8.12 -16.85
CA PHE A 131 4.17 7.83 -17.20
C PHE A 131 3.20 8.64 -16.34
N HIS A 132 3.45 8.77 -15.03
CA HIS A 132 2.68 9.61 -14.12
C HIS A 132 2.64 11.06 -14.60
N LYS A 133 3.79 11.62 -14.97
CA LYS A 133 3.87 13.00 -15.45
C LYS A 133 3.07 13.21 -16.76
N ILE A 134 3.11 12.24 -17.67
CA ILE A 134 2.37 12.30 -18.94
C ILE A 134 0.86 12.17 -18.69
N MET A 135 0.45 11.25 -17.82
CA MET A 135 -0.95 10.95 -17.55
C MET A 135 -1.58 11.82 -16.47
N TRP A 136 -0.80 12.68 -15.81
CA TRP A 136 -1.29 13.56 -14.74
C TRP A 136 -2.57 14.33 -15.08
N PRO A 137 -2.70 14.99 -16.26
CA PRO A 137 -3.92 15.72 -16.58
C PRO A 137 -5.14 14.80 -16.71
N ALA A 138 -4.97 13.60 -17.27
CA ALA A 138 -6.04 12.63 -17.37
C ALA A 138 -6.48 12.12 -16.00
N VAL A 139 -5.54 11.76 -15.14
CA VAL A 139 -5.82 11.30 -13.78
C VAL A 139 -6.46 12.39 -12.95
N TRP A 140 -6.01 13.63 -13.07
CA TRP A 140 -6.63 14.77 -12.38
C TRP A 140 -8.11 14.93 -12.76
N ILE A 141 -8.44 14.85 -14.04
CA ILE A 141 -9.84 14.92 -14.50
C ILE A 141 -10.66 13.75 -13.95
N LEU A 142 -10.12 12.51 -14.04
CA LEU A 142 -10.82 11.32 -13.58
C LEU A 142 -11.09 11.37 -12.07
N ASN A 143 -10.10 11.76 -11.28
CA ASN A 143 -10.26 11.88 -9.82
C ASN A 143 -11.28 12.99 -9.46
N HIS A 144 -11.28 14.12 -10.16
CA HIS A 144 -12.28 15.16 -9.93
C HIS A 144 -13.71 14.68 -10.24
N VAL A 145 -13.87 13.95 -11.34
CA VAL A 145 -15.18 13.37 -11.71
C VAL A 145 -15.60 12.31 -10.68
N ALA A 146 -14.68 11.43 -10.27
CA ALA A 146 -14.95 10.40 -9.28
C ALA A 146 -15.37 11.03 -7.93
N ASN A 147 -14.63 12.01 -7.45
CA ASN A 147 -14.94 12.73 -6.21
C ASN A 147 -16.29 13.46 -6.30
N TRP A 148 -16.59 14.09 -7.45
CA TRP A 148 -17.89 14.70 -7.67
C TRP A 148 -19.04 13.68 -7.58
N VAL A 149 -18.88 12.48 -8.14
CA VAL A 149 -19.85 11.39 -8.05
C VAL A 149 -20.02 10.94 -6.60
N ILE A 150 -18.91 10.73 -5.86
CA ILE A 150 -18.90 10.30 -4.45
C ILE A 150 -19.67 11.29 -3.58
N ILE A 151 -19.38 12.59 -3.73
CA ILE A 151 -20.08 13.67 -3.00
C ILE A 151 -21.57 13.68 -3.35
N ARG A 152 -21.92 13.48 -4.63
CA ARG A 152 -23.34 13.42 -5.06
C ARG A 152 -24.10 12.23 -4.48
N LEU A 153 -23.42 11.13 -4.19
CA LEU A 153 -24.00 9.95 -3.54
C LEU A 153 -24.08 10.10 -2.02
N GLY A 154 -23.61 11.22 -1.45
CA GLY A 154 -23.68 11.51 -0.01
C GLY A 154 -22.55 10.91 0.81
N PHE A 155 -21.47 10.46 0.17
CA PHE A 155 -20.28 9.98 0.86
C PHE A 155 -19.25 11.11 1.01
N GLU A 156 -18.49 11.07 2.10
CA GLU A 156 -17.32 11.91 2.26
C GLU A 156 -16.17 11.34 1.42
N VAL A 157 -15.42 12.24 0.78
CA VAL A 157 -14.19 11.83 0.09
C VAL A 157 -13.19 11.42 1.16
N ALA A 158 -12.75 10.17 1.14
CA ALA A 158 -11.70 9.71 2.03
C ALA A 158 -10.47 10.59 1.84
N SER A 159 -10.12 11.35 2.86
CA SER A 159 -8.83 12.05 2.88
C SER A 159 -7.78 11.00 3.24
N GLU A 160 -6.86 10.76 2.34
CA GLU A 160 -5.67 9.91 2.55
C GLU A 160 -4.66 10.62 3.47
N GLY A 161 -5.14 11.16 4.56
CA GLY A 161 -4.32 11.74 5.59
C GLY A 161 -4.23 10.74 6.73
N GLU A 162 -3.00 10.36 7.02
CA GLU A 162 -2.53 9.78 8.28
C GLU A 162 -3.67 9.16 9.10
N GLU A 163 -3.85 7.86 8.99
CA GLU A 163 -4.63 7.12 9.98
C GLU A 163 -3.93 7.33 11.33
N ALA A 164 -4.35 8.39 12.04
CA ALA A 164 -3.93 8.58 13.42
C ALA A 164 -4.54 7.42 14.20
N HIS A 165 -3.71 6.46 14.56
CA HIS A 165 -4.14 5.31 15.35
C HIS A 165 -4.53 5.77 16.75
N SER A 166 -5.66 5.26 17.24
CA SER A 166 -6.05 5.45 18.63
C SER A 166 -5.08 4.72 19.58
N GLU A 167 -5.10 5.08 20.85
CA GLU A 167 -4.27 4.41 21.86
C GLU A 167 -4.53 2.90 21.86
N GLU A 168 -5.78 2.48 21.75
CA GLU A 168 -6.19 1.08 21.71
C GLU A 168 -5.64 0.35 20.48
N GLU A 169 -5.64 1.01 19.32
CA GLU A 169 -5.07 0.44 18.09
C GLU A 169 -3.55 0.29 18.19
N ILE A 170 -2.87 1.27 18.80
CA ILE A 170 -1.43 1.18 19.04
C ILE A 170 -1.11 0.01 19.98
N ARG A 171 -1.88 -0.18 21.06
CA ARG A 171 -1.74 -1.33 21.97
C ARG A 171 -1.90 -2.66 21.21
N LEU A 172 -2.91 -2.79 20.35
CA LEU A 172 -3.12 -3.99 19.53
C LEU A 172 -1.96 -4.26 18.57
N LEU A 173 -1.43 -3.22 17.91
CA LEU A 173 -0.27 -3.34 17.02
C LEU A 173 0.99 -3.77 17.78
N MET A 174 1.18 -3.28 19.00
CA MET A 174 2.28 -3.68 19.88
C MET A 174 2.16 -5.13 20.33
N GLU A 175 0.94 -5.59 20.71
CA GLU A 175 0.70 -6.99 21.05
C GLU A 175 0.96 -7.93 19.85
N GLU A 176 0.54 -7.54 18.65
CA GLU A 176 0.80 -8.31 17.44
C GLU A 176 2.31 -8.40 17.15
N SER A 177 3.01 -7.28 17.30
CA SER A 177 4.46 -7.21 17.15
C SER A 177 5.19 -8.09 18.17
N HIS A 178 4.68 -8.16 19.41
CA HIS A 178 5.19 -9.05 20.45
C HIS A 178 4.97 -10.53 20.08
N LYS A 179 3.78 -10.92 19.61
CA LYS A 179 3.48 -12.28 19.15
C LYS A 179 4.40 -12.74 18.01
N HIS A 180 4.84 -11.81 17.16
CA HIS A 180 5.80 -12.05 16.09
C HIS A 180 7.28 -11.99 16.54
N GLY A 181 7.55 -11.69 17.81
CA GLY A 181 8.90 -11.64 18.39
C GLY A 181 9.72 -10.40 18.00
N TYR A 182 9.09 -9.34 17.49
CA TYR A 182 9.74 -8.07 17.17
C TYR A 182 9.92 -7.18 18.42
N ILE A 183 9.09 -7.37 19.44
CA ILE A 183 9.04 -6.61 20.67
C ILE A 183 9.08 -7.62 21.84
N ASP A 184 9.87 -7.34 22.87
CA ASP A 184 9.91 -8.17 24.05
C ASP A 184 8.77 -7.82 25.03
N LYS A 185 8.57 -8.69 26.05
CA LYS A 185 7.54 -8.48 27.05
C LYS A 185 7.79 -7.23 27.91
N THR A 186 9.05 -6.89 28.14
CA THR A 186 9.45 -5.73 28.94
C THR A 186 9.10 -4.44 28.20
N GLU A 187 9.44 -4.38 26.91
CA GLU A 187 9.12 -3.25 26.03
C GLU A 187 7.63 -3.03 25.93
N LEU A 188 6.83 -4.10 25.74
CA LEU A 188 5.37 -4.01 25.72
C LEU A 188 4.83 -3.43 27.03
N THR A 189 5.32 -3.92 28.18
CA THR A 189 4.91 -3.42 29.50
C THR A 189 5.28 -1.95 29.72
N PHE A 190 6.42 -1.49 29.22
CA PHE A 190 6.79 -0.09 29.31
C PHE A 190 5.84 0.82 28.54
N VAL A 191 5.43 0.42 27.33
CA VAL A 191 4.49 1.20 26.52
C VAL A 191 3.11 1.25 27.19
N ASP A 192 2.62 0.14 27.72
CA ASP A 192 1.37 0.09 28.48
C ASP A 192 1.41 1.04 29.68
N ASN A 193 2.50 1.01 30.46
CA ASN A 193 2.68 1.92 31.60
C ASN A 193 2.72 3.40 31.19
N VAL A 194 3.28 3.73 30.02
CA VAL A 194 3.30 5.10 29.49
C VAL A 194 1.88 5.58 29.16
N PHE A 195 1.07 4.74 28.53
CA PHE A 195 -0.32 5.06 28.24
C PHE A 195 -1.16 5.20 29.53
N ASP A 196 -0.96 4.31 30.48
CA ASP A 196 -1.66 4.37 31.77
C ASP A 196 -1.29 5.62 32.56
N LEU A 197 -0.06 6.13 32.41
CA LEU A 197 0.41 7.35 33.07
C LEU A 197 -0.44 8.57 32.71
N SER A 198 -0.95 8.65 31.47
CA SER A 198 -1.79 9.76 31.01
C SER A 198 -3.15 9.82 31.74
N ASN A 199 -3.62 8.70 32.27
CA ASN A 199 -4.88 8.56 32.97
C ASN A 199 -4.75 8.74 34.50
N LEU A 200 -3.52 8.77 35.02
CA LEU A 200 -3.30 8.94 36.47
C LEU A 200 -3.59 10.36 36.94
N THR A 201 -4.37 10.46 38.02
CA THR A 201 -4.62 11.73 38.68
C THR A 201 -3.56 12.00 39.76
N VAL A 202 -3.31 13.29 40.05
CA VAL A 202 -2.38 13.68 41.13
C VAL A 202 -2.78 13.03 42.45
N ARG A 203 -4.07 12.81 42.67
CA ARG A 203 -4.58 12.16 43.88
C ARG A 203 -4.11 10.72 44.04
N GLU A 204 -3.93 9.99 42.96
CA GLU A 204 -3.49 8.59 42.96
C GLU A 204 -1.99 8.41 43.20
N ILE A 205 -1.20 9.43 42.84
CA ILE A 205 0.26 9.39 42.98
C ILE A 205 0.78 10.22 44.19
N MET A 206 -0.06 11.09 44.79
CA MET A 206 0.35 11.91 45.91
C MET A 206 0.48 11.08 47.20
N ILE A 207 1.41 11.43 48.04
CA ILE A 207 1.51 10.94 49.40
C ILE A 207 0.44 11.65 50.23
N PRO A 208 -0.53 10.93 50.85
CA PRO A 208 -1.54 11.53 51.72
C PRO A 208 -0.85 12.28 52.86
N ARG A 209 -1.49 13.34 53.35
CA ARG A 209 -0.95 14.17 54.44
C ARG A 209 -0.63 13.36 55.68
N THR A 210 -1.37 12.30 55.94
CA THR A 210 -1.17 11.38 57.08
C THR A 210 0.13 10.58 56.99
N ASP A 211 0.62 10.36 55.79
CA ASP A 211 1.78 9.50 55.49
C ASP A 211 3.01 10.32 55.13
N MET A 212 2.85 11.67 55.06
CA MET A 212 3.97 12.58 54.78
C MET A 212 4.92 12.63 55.95
N ILE A 213 6.21 12.42 55.71
CA ILE A 213 7.27 12.70 56.67
C ILE A 213 7.45 14.21 56.70
N CYS A 214 7.06 14.82 57.80
CA CYS A 214 7.16 16.27 58.01
C CYS A 214 8.22 16.60 59.08
N LEU A 215 8.98 17.66 58.83
CA LEU A 215 9.87 18.26 59.84
C LEU A 215 9.20 19.48 60.42
N CYS A 216 9.26 19.64 61.74
CA CYS A 216 8.78 20.86 62.39
C CYS A 216 9.75 21.99 62.10
N LEU A 217 9.25 23.18 61.81
CA LEU A 217 10.09 24.36 61.55
C LEU A 217 10.98 24.76 62.72
N GLU A 218 10.58 24.33 63.93
CA GLU A 218 11.25 24.61 65.18
C GLU A 218 12.31 23.53 65.55
N ASP A 219 12.31 22.38 64.81
CA ASP A 219 13.26 21.32 65.06
C ASP A 219 14.66 21.68 64.52
N SER A 220 15.71 21.33 65.27
CA SER A 220 17.05 21.53 64.81
C SER A 220 17.38 20.63 63.62
N PHE A 221 18.23 21.10 62.72
CA PHE A 221 18.59 20.38 61.48
C PHE A 221 19.23 19.00 61.71
N GLU A 222 19.69 18.73 62.93
CA GLU A 222 20.27 17.44 63.33
C GLU A 222 19.20 16.34 63.53
N ILE A 223 18.01 16.71 64.01
CA ILE A 223 16.90 15.76 64.23
C ILE A 223 16.31 15.30 62.88
N GLY A 224 16.27 16.19 61.88
CA GLY A 224 15.79 15.87 60.54
C GLY A 224 16.61 14.84 59.77
N ARG A 225 17.88 14.67 60.09
CA ARG A 225 18.76 13.66 59.47
C ARG A 225 18.58 12.25 60.02
N ALA A 226 17.98 12.09 61.19
CA ALA A 226 17.79 10.80 61.87
C ALA A 226 16.53 10.01 61.35
N HIS A 227 15.69 10.65 60.56
CA HIS A 227 14.42 10.09 60.08
C HIS A 227 14.35 9.92 58.56
N VAL A 228 15.45 10.05 57.82
CA VAL A 228 15.53 9.78 56.36
C VAL A 228 16.25 8.47 56.08
#